data_76dcfb90a340dba38180250ee266864f
#
_entry.id   76dcfb90a340dba38180250ee266864f
#
_cell.length_a   1.000
_cell.length_b   1.000
_cell.length_c   1.000
_cell.angle_alpha   90.00
_cell.angle_beta   90.00
_cell.angle_gamma   90.00
#
_symmetry.space_group_name_H-M   'P 1'
#
loop_
_entity.id
_entity.type
_entity.pdbx_description
1 polymer ?
#
loop_
_entity_poly.entity_id
_entity_poly.type
_entity_poly.pdbx_seq_one_letter_code
_entity_poly.pdbx_strand_id
1 'polypeptide(L)'
;MQCVVACAVRGLKRTELDGALIPLATMVAASSAVPGLFAPQSVNGRLFIDGGVRSGVSVDLAAPADLLIVIAPLAGAMFGPFNNIVERNTQREISQWQNIHLGKVRLFAPNNTTAKIATLPHHLFDKARGIEAYAHGLIEGKQAI
;
A
#
# COMPACT_ATOMS: atom_id res chain seq x y z
N MET A 1 5.80 15.38 8.38
CA MET A 1 5.27 14.39 9.35
C MET A 1 5.29 13.04 8.66
N GLN A 2 5.99 12.05 9.20
CA GLN A 2 5.98 10.69 8.64
C GLN A 2 4.94 9.88 9.42
N CYS A 3 3.99 9.29 8.71
CA CYS A 3 2.96 8.44 9.27
C CYS A 3 2.96 7.11 8.53
N VAL A 4 2.76 6.03 9.26
CA VAL A 4 2.64 4.67 8.71
C VAL A 4 1.33 4.07 9.18
N VAL A 5 0.59 3.45 8.26
CA VAL A 5 -0.69 2.83 8.58
C VAL A 5 -0.48 1.35 8.93
N ALA A 6 -0.98 0.94 10.08
CA ALA A 6 -1.05 -0.45 10.50
C ALA A 6 -2.47 -0.81 10.91
N CYS A 7 -2.79 -2.09 10.98
CA CYS A 7 -4.10 -2.56 11.39
C CYS A 7 -4.02 -3.13 12.82
N ALA A 8 -4.78 -2.58 13.76
CA ALA A 8 -4.87 -3.14 15.10
C ALA A 8 -5.57 -4.50 15.05
N VAL A 9 -4.98 -5.53 15.68
CA VAL A 9 -5.51 -6.90 15.70
C VAL A 9 -6.91 -6.91 16.33
N ARG A 10 -7.08 -6.19 17.43
CA ARG A 10 -8.39 -6.07 18.08
C ARG A 10 -9.29 -5.12 17.30
N GLY A 11 -10.33 -5.65 16.69
CA GLY A 11 -11.33 -4.91 15.92
C GLY A 11 -10.93 -4.58 14.50
N LEU A 12 -9.76 -5.02 14.01
CA LEU A 12 -9.23 -4.81 12.65
C LEU A 12 -9.34 -3.34 12.19
N LYS A 13 -9.07 -2.40 13.11
CA LYS A 13 -9.13 -0.96 12.84
C LYS A 13 -7.79 -0.47 12.31
N ARG A 14 -7.79 0.22 11.17
CA ARG A 14 -6.62 0.95 10.69
C ARG A 14 -6.23 2.03 11.71
N THR A 15 -4.95 2.16 11.94
CA THR A 15 -4.38 3.12 12.88
C THR A 15 -3.16 3.76 12.23
N GLU A 16 -3.11 5.06 12.23
CA GLU A 16 -1.93 5.81 11.86
C GLU A 16 -0.94 5.79 13.02
N LEU A 17 0.28 5.34 12.73
CA LEU A 17 1.40 5.34 13.67
C LEU A 17 2.24 6.59 13.40
N ASP A 18 2.36 7.45 14.41
CA ASP A 18 3.04 8.74 14.29
C ASP A 18 4.55 8.59 14.56
N GLY A 19 5.35 9.01 13.59
CA GLY A 19 6.81 8.98 13.67
C GLY A 19 7.40 9.96 14.69
N ALA A 20 6.63 10.90 15.20
CA ALA A 20 7.05 11.74 16.34
C ALA A 20 7.05 10.97 17.67
N LEU A 21 6.28 9.88 17.77
CA LEU A 21 6.06 9.13 19.00
C LEU A 21 6.62 7.69 18.94
N ILE A 22 6.82 7.15 17.74
CA ILE A 22 7.18 5.75 17.52
C ILE A 22 8.37 5.68 16.56
N PRO A 23 9.43 4.91 16.88
CA PRO A 23 10.56 4.72 15.98
C PRO A 23 10.13 4.16 14.62
N LEU A 24 10.71 4.66 13.53
CA LEU A 24 10.37 4.28 12.16
C LEU A 24 10.46 2.77 11.95
N ALA A 25 11.50 2.11 12.45
CA ALA A 25 11.66 0.66 12.33
C ALA A 25 10.49 -0.12 12.95
N THR A 26 10.01 0.34 14.12
CA THR A 26 8.84 -0.25 14.80
C THR A 26 7.55 -0.06 13.99
N MET A 27 7.36 1.14 13.43
CA MET A 27 6.20 1.45 12.58
C MET A 27 6.20 0.58 11.31
N VAL A 28 7.34 0.48 10.64
CA VAL A 28 7.50 -0.34 9.43
C VAL A 28 7.26 -1.81 9.75
N ALA A 29 7.83 -2.34 10.84
CA ALA A 29 7.61 -3.72 11.25
C ALA A 29 6.12 -4.00 11.52
N ALA A 30 5.41 -3.08 12.18
CA ALA A 30 3.98 -3.22 12.44
C ALA A 30 3.14 -3.15 11.15
N SER A 31 3.47 -2.23 10.24
CA SER A 31 2.78 -2.04 8.97
C SER A 31 3.03 -3.17 7.96
N SER A 32 4.12 -3.92 8.11
CA SER A 32 4.51 -5.02 7.23
C SER A 32 4.33 -6.40 7.87
N ALA A 33 3.65 -6.48 9.01
CA ALA A 33 3.38 -7.73 9.71
C ALA A 33 2.24 -8.51 9.04
N VAL A 34 2.51 -9.06 7.84
CA VAL A 34 1.53 -9.79 7.03
C VAL A 34 1.08 -11.06 7.76
N PRO A 35 -0.23 -11.24 8.04
CA PRO A 35 -0.75 -12.43 8.69
C PRO A 35 -0.39 -13.71 7.94
N GLY A 36 0.06 -14.70 8.68
CA GLY A 36 0.53 -15.98 8.10
C GLY A 36 2.00 -16.01 7.68
N LEU A 37 2.66 -14.83 7.54
CA LEU A 37 4.09 -14.71 7.25
C LEU A 37 4.87 -14.19 8.46
N PHE A 38 4.32 -13.23 9.18
CA PHE A 38 4.97 -12.59 10.32
C PHE A 38 4.05 -12.54 11.54
N ALA A 39 4.67 -12.57 12.73
CA ALA A 39 3.95 -12.37 13.97
C ALA A 39 3.44 -10.92 14.09
N PRO A 40 2.27 -10.70 14.71
CA PRO A 40 1.82 -9.36 15.04
C PRO A 40 2.84 -8.60 15.86
N GLN A 41 3.00 -7.30 15.59
CA GLN A 41 3.96 -6.45 16.29
C GLN A 41 3.31 -5.69 17.44
N SER A 42 3.98 -5.66 18.58
CA SER A 42 3.50 -4.89 19.75
C SER A 42 4.03 -3.46 19.69
N VAL A 43 3.11 -2.50 19.71
CA VAL A 43 3.43 -1.08 19.80
C VAL A 43 2.61 -0.48 20.94
N ASN A 44 3.28 0.03 21.96
CA ASN A 44 2.65 0.62 23.15
C ASN A 44 1.57 -0.30 23.77
N GLY A 45 1.85 -1.60 23.91
CA GLY A 45 0.95 -2.59 24.49
C GLY A 45 -0.23 -3.01 23.59
N ARG A 46 -0.31 -2.54 22.35
CA ARG A 46 -1.31 -2.94 21.36
C ARG A 46 -0.65 -3.79 20.28
N LEU A 47 -1.36 -4.82 19.79
CA LEU A 47 -0.88 -5.66 18.69
C LEU A 47 -1.38 -5.13 17.35
N PHE A 48 -0.46 -5.07 16.40
CA PHE A 48 -0.69 -4.60 15.03
C PHE A 48 -0.26 -5.65 14.01
N ILE A 49 -0.95 -5.65 12.89
CA ILE A 49 -0.66 -6.41 11.67
C ILE A 49 -0.60 -5.45 10.49
N ASP A 50 -0.24 -5.97 9.33
CA ASP A 50 -0.15 -5.22 8.09
C ASP A 50 -1.41 -4.40 7.79
N GLY A 51 -1.22 -3.14 7.45
CA GLY A 51 -2.29 -2.22 7.07
C GLY A 51 -3.01 -2.65 5.79
N GLY A 52 -2.32 -3.36 4.89
CA GLY A 52 -2.84 -3.92 3.65
C GLY A 52 -3.98 -4.90 3.83
N VAL A 53 -4.15 -5.48 5.02
CA VAL A 53 -5.34 -6.30 5.37
C VAL A 53 -6.64 -5.53 5.19
N ARG A 54 -6.61 -4.21 5.36
CA ARG A 54 -7.80 -3.34 5.23
C ARG A 54 -7.80 -2.50 3.96
N SER A 55 -6.65 -2.00 3.55
CA SER A 55 -6.48 -1.24 2.32
C SER A 55 -5.05 -1.33 1.82
N GLY A 56 -4.87 -1.57 0.53
CA GLY A 56 -3.55 -1.62 -0.10
C GLY A 56 -2.83 -0.27 -0.16
N VAL A 57 -3.56 0.85 -0.08
CA VAL A 57 -3.01 2.21 -0.26
C VAL A 57 -3.45 3.22 0.78
N SER A 58 -4.60 3.03 1.44
CA SER A 58 -5.13 3.93 2.49
C SER A 58 -5.23 5.40 2.06
N VAL A 59 -5.65 5.67 0.82
CA VAL A 59 -5.75 7.02 0.24
C VAL A 59 -6.69 7.93 1.03
N ASP A 60 -7.74 7.36 1.58
CA ASP A 60 -8.75 8.06 2.38
C ASP A 60 -8.19 8.66 3.70
N LEU A 61 -7.00 8.24 4.12
CA LEU A 61 -6.31 8.80 5.29
C LEU A 61 -5.31 9.91 4.93
N ALA A 62 -5.12 10.19 3.63
CA ALA A 62 -4.20 11.23 3.22
C ALA A 62 -4.70 12.63 3.61
N ALA A 63 -3.77 13.48 4.06
CA ALA A 63 -4.06 14.87 4.40
C ALA A 63 -4.56 15.65 3.16
N PRO A 64 -5.32 16.76 3.36
CA PRO A 64 -5.73 17.64 2.28
C PRO A 64 -4.53 18.17 1.50
N ALA A 65 -4.63 18.16 0.16
CA ALA A 65 -3.59 18.67 -0.74
C ALA A 65 -4.22 19.09 -2.09
N ASP A 66 -3.57 19.99 -2.80
CA ASP A 66 -3.98 20.37 -4.17
C ASP A 66 -3.70 19.22 -5.16
N LEU A 67 -2.63 18.49 -4.92
CA LEU A 67 -2.23 17.29 -5.67
C LEU A 67 -1.81 16.18 -4.73
N LEU A 68 -2.49 15.04 -4.81
CA LEU A 68 -2.12 13.80 -4.14
C LEU A 68 -1.50 12.84 -5.15
N ILE A 69 -0.28 12.40 -4.87
CA ILE A 69 0.40 11.36 -5.66
C ILE A 69 0.21 10.02 -4.92
N VAL A 70 -0.42 9.06 -5.59
CA VAL A 70 -0.65 7.71 -5.07
C VAL A 70 0.24 6.74 -5.83
N ILE A 71 1.14 6.06 -5.13
CA ILE A 71 1.99 4.99 -5.68
C ILE A 71 1.45 3.67 -5.12
N ALA A 72 0.84 2.86 -5.99
CA ALA A 72 0.13 1.64 -5.61
C ALA A 72 0.70 0.42 -6.33
N PRO A 73 1.85 -0.13 -5.89
CA PRO A 73 2.53 -1.23 -6.59
C PRO A 73 1.67 -2.50 -6.70
N LEU A 74 0.72 -2.68 -5.79
CA LEU A 74 -0.17 -3.85 -5.77
C LEU A 74 -1.54 -3.60 -6.41
N ALA A 75 -1.81 -2.39 -6.93
CA ALA A 75 -3.09 -2.03 -7.56
C ALA A 75 -3.13 -2.25 -9.08
N GLY A 76 -2.24 -3.05 -9.60
CA GLY A 76 -2.26 -3.49 -11.00
C GLY A 76 -2.87 -4.89 -11.15
N ALA A 77 -2.77 -5.52 -12.31
CA ALA A 77 -3.28 -6.88 -12.58
C ALA A 77 -2.46 -7.99 -11.86
N MET A 78 -1.88 -7.69 -10.72
CA MET A 78 -1.16 -8.65 -9.88
C MET A 78 -2.16 -9.51 -9.10
N PHE A 79 -1.83 -10.77 -8.87
CA PHE A 79 -2.63 -11.73 -8.11
C PHE A 79 -3.97 -12.19 -8.72
N GLY A 80 -4.13 -12.10 -10.03
CA GLY A 80 -5.27 -12.68 -10.75
C GLY A 80 -6.63 -12.14 -10.27
N PRO A 81 -7.61 -12.99 -9.93
CA PRO A 81 -8.97 -12.54 -9.59
C PRO A 81 -9.07 -11.67 -8.33
N PHE A 82 -8.09 -11.73 -7.41
CA PHE A 82 -8.05 -10.86 -6.23
C PHE A 82 -7.69 -9.41 -6.56
N ASN A 83 -7.13 -9.17 -7.72
CA ASN A 83 -6.77 -7.85 -8.21
C ASN A 83 -7.95 -6.87 -8.23
N ASN A 84 -9.11 -7.33 -8.71
CA ASN A 84 -10.30 -6.49 -8.80
C ASN A 84 -10.74 -5.89 -7.45
N ILE A 85 -10.40 -6.54 -6.34
CA ILE A 85 -10.73 -6.05 -4.99
C ILE A 85 -9.82 -4.89 -4.61
N VAL A 86 -8.49 -5.05 -4.83
CA VAL A 86 -7.50 -4.01 -4.51
C VAL A 86 -7.73 -2.78 -5.38
N GLU A 87 -7.92 -2.97 -6.67
CA GLU A 87 -8.17 -1.89 -7.63
C GLU A 87 -9.46 -1.13 -7.29
N ARG A 88 -10.58 -1.82 -7.06
CA ARG A 88 -11.86 -1.20 -6.69
C ARG A 88 -11.76 -0.43 -5.37
N ASN A 89 -11.07 -0.97 -4.37
CA ASN A 89 -10.86 -0.28 -3.10
C ASN A 89 -10.02 0.97 -3.29
N THR A 90 -8.93 0.90 -4.07
CA THR A 90 -8.10 2.05 -4.40
C THR A 90 -8.90 3.15 -5.09
N GLN A 91 -9.68 2.82 -6.11
CA GLN A 91 -10.51 3.79 -6.84
C GLN A 91 -11.59 4.40 -5.95
N ARG A 92 -12.20 3.60 -5.07
CA ARG A 92 -13.19 4.07 -4.09
C ARG A 92 -12.57 5.06 -3.11
N GLU A 93 -11.40 4.75 -2.55
CA GLU A 93 -10.70 5.62 -1.61
C GLU A 93 -10.25 6.92 -2.29
N ILE A 94 -9.76 6.86 -3.54
CA ILE A 94 -9.43 8.05 -4.35
C ILE A 94 -10.67 8.93 -4.52
N SER A 95 -11.80 8.34 -4.93
CA SER A 95 -13.04 9.09 -5.13
C SER A 95 -13.54 9.73 -3.82
N GLN A 96 -13.45 9.00 -2.71
CA GLN A 96 -13.81 9.54 -1.39
C GLN A 96 -12.93 10.73 -0.99
N TRP A 97 -11.61 10.60 -1.16
CA TRP A 97 -10.67 11.66 -0.86
C TRP A 97 -10.92 12.90 -1.71
N GLN A 98 -11.12 12.73 -3.03
CA GLN A 98 -11.40 13.84 -3.95
C GLN A 98 -12.71 14.56 -3.61
N ASN A 99 -13.74 13.82 -3.23
CA ASN A 99 -15.03 14.42 -2.85
C ASN A 99 -14.93 15.27 -1.56
N ILE A 100 -14.03 14.92 -0.65
CA ILE A 100 -13.83 15.65 0.59
C ILE A 100 -12.90 16.85 0.42
N HIS A 101 -11.81 16.67 -0.33
CA HIS A 101 -10.71 17.64 -0.37
C HIS A 101 -10.61 18.42 -1.68
N LEU A 102 -11.41 18.05 -2.71
CA LEU A 102 -11.45 18.70 -4.02
C LEU A 102 -10.09 18.77 -4.74
N GLY A 103 -9.09 18.04 -4.27
CA GLY A 103 -7.74 17.97 -4.83
C GLY A 103 -7.64 17.05 -6.05
N LYS A 104 -6.58 17.23 -6.83
CA LYS A 104 -6.25 16.33 -7.94
C LYS A 104 -5.54 15.09 -7.42
N VAL A 105 -5.79 13.93 -8.05
CA VAL A 105 -5.08 12.69 -7.74
C VAL A 105 -4.36 12.18 -8.97
N ARG A 106 -3.09 11.77 -8.79
CA ARG A 106 -2.28 11.09 -9.79
C ARG A 106 -1.93 9.71 -9.27
N LEU A 107 -2.48 8.67 -9.90
CA LEU A 107 -2.24 7.28 -9.53
C LEU A 107 -1.14 6.68 -10.41
N PHE A 108 -0.13 6.10 -9.77
CA PHE A 108 0.89 5.27 -10.40
C PHE A 108 0.69 3.82 -9.93
N ALA A 109 0.28 2.97 -10.85
CA ALA A 109 0.11 1.54 -10.64
C ALA A 109 0.81 0.79 -11.79
N PRO A 110 1.32 -0.43 -11.57
CA PRO A 110 1.94 -1.23 -12.62
C PRO A 110 0.98 -1.47 -13.78
N ASN A 111 1.48 -1.35 -14.99
CA ASN A 111 0.71 -1.74 -16.18
C ASN A 111 0.56 -3.27 -16.26
N ASN A 112 -0.22 -3.74 -17.23
CA ASN A 112 -0.50 -5.17 -17.40
C ASN A 112 0.77 -6.02 -17.67
N THR A 113 1.80 -5.45 -18.24
CA THR A 113 3.06 -6.16 -18.53
C THR A 113 3.86 -6.37 -17.24
N THR A 114 4.07 -5.31 -16.47
CA THR A 114 4.75 -5.37 -15.17
C THR A 114 3.97 -6.19 -14.16
N ALA A 115 2.65 -6.09 -14.14
CA ALA A 115 1.81 -6.86 -13.25
C ALA A 115 1.89 -8.39 -13.47
N LYS A 116 2.17 -8.85 -14.69
CA LYS A 116 2.36 -10.28 -15.01
C LYS A 116 3.66 -10.87 -14.44
N ILE A 117 4.62 -10.05 -14.05
CA ILE A 117 5.87 -10.50 -13.45
C ILE A 117 5.60 -11.16 -12.08
N ALA A 118 4.61 -10.69 -11.33
CA ALA A 118 4.26 -11.21 -10.02
C ALA A 118 2.77 -11.59 -9.93
N THR A 119 2.41 -12.73 -10.49
CA THR A 119 1.03 -13.24 -10.53
C THR A 119 0.61 -14.01 -9.29
N LEU A 120 1.56 -14.47 -8.47
CA LEU A 120 1.33 -15.23 -7.24
C LEU A 120 2.06 -14.58 -6.05
N PRO A 121 1.52 -14.67 -4.82
CA PRO A 121 2.10 -13.99 -3.66
C PRO A 121 3.57 -14.33 -3.40
N HIS A 122 4.00 -15.56 -3.63
CA HIS A 122 5.39 -15.97 -3.42
C HIS A 122 6.37 -15.35 -4.43
N HIS A 123 5.89 -14.87 -5.59
CA HIS A 123 6.73 -14.15 -6.56
C HIS A 123 7.29 -12.84 -6.00
N LEU A 124 6.66 -12.26 -4.96
CA LEU A 124 7.17 -11.06 -4.28
C LEU A 124 8.52 -11.29 -3.59
N PHE A 125 8.86 -12.54 -3.30
CA PHE A 125 10.13 -12.93 -2.67
C PHE A 125 11.16 -13.44 -3.66
N ASP A 126 10.83 -13.49 -4.96
CA ASP A 126 11.72 -13.91 -6.04
C ASP A 126 12.60 -12.73 -6.48
N LYS A 127 13.90 -12.83 -6.21
CA LYS A 127 14.88 -11.78 -6.52
C LYS A 127 14.95 -11.47 -8.02
N ALA A 128 14.89 -12.49 -8.89
CA ALA A 128 14.98 -12.28 -10.34
C ALA A 128 13.77 -11.50 -10.85
N ARG A 129 12.57 -11.86 -10.42
CA ARG A 129 11.33 -11.14 -10.71
C ARG A 129 11.34 -9.74 -10.14
N GLY A 130 11.90 -9.54 -8.95
CA GLY A 130 12.06 -8.21 -8.35
C GLY A 130 12.94 -7.28 -9.20
N ILE A 131 14.04 -7.78 -9.74
CA ILE A 131 14.92 -7.03 -10.64
C ILE A 131 14.20 -6.69 -11.94
N GLU A 132 13.48 -7.65 -12.53
CA GLU A 132 12.69 -7.44 -13.74
C GLU A 132 11.58 -6.38 -13.51
N ALA A 133 10.81 -6.50 -12.43
CA ALA A 133 9.79 -5.53 -12.07
C ALA A 133 10.36 -4.12 -11.85
N TYR A 134 11.53 -4.01 -11.23
CA TYR A 134 12.22 -2.74 -11.07
C TYR A 134 12.59 -2.10 -12.41
N ALA A 135 13.16 -2.88 -13.34
CA ALA A 135 13.52 -2.39 -14.66
C ALA A 135 12.30 -1.88 -15.45
N HIS A 136 11.19 -2.64 -15.41
CA HIS A 136 9.92 -2.22 -16.01
C HIS A 136 9.35 -0.97 -15.35
N GLY A 137 9.36 -0.88 -14.01
CA GLY A 137 8.89 0.28 -13.28
C GLY A 137 9.67 1.56 -13.59
N LEU A 138 10.98 1.47 -13.86
CA LEU A 138 11.77 2.61 -14.32
C LEU A 138 11.32 3.13 -15.69
N ILE A 139 10.97 2.22 -16.62
CA ILE A 139 10.48 2.60 -17.94
C ILE A 139 9.10 3.24 -17.83
N GLU A 140 8.18 2.63 -17.09
CA GLU A 140 6.84 3.17 -16.85
C GLU A 140 6.86 4.53 -16.17
N GLY A 141 7.72 4.70 -15.14
CA GLY A 141 7.87 5.97 -14.45
C GLY A 141 8.36 7.10 -15.36
N LYS A 142 9.27 6.82 -16.28
CA LYS A 142 9.73 7.81 -17.28
C LYS A 142 8.66 8.20 -18.30
N GLN A 143 7.73 7.30 -18.60
CA GLN A 143 6.63 7.56 -19.54
C GLN A 143 5.45 8.30 -18.89
N ALA A 144 5.39 8.29 -17.57
CA ALA A 144 4.28 8.87 -16.81
C ALA A 144 4.53 10.34 -16.40
N ILE A 145 5.73 10.88 -16.64
CA ILE A 145 6.12 12.28 -16.38
C ILE A 145 5.96 13.09 -17.64
#